data_115b39739872a83580f0c85c1579b92c
#
_entry.id   115b39739872a83580f0c85c1579b92c
#
_cell.length_a   1.000
_cell.length_b   1.000
_cell.length_c   1.000
_cell.angle_alpha   90.00
_cell.angle_beta   90.00
_cell.angle_gamma   90.00
#
_symmetry.space_group_name_H-M   'P 1'
#
loop_
_entity.id
_entity.type
_entity.pdbx_description
1 polymer ?
#
loop_
_entity_poly.entity_id
_entity_poly.type
_entity_poly.pdbx_seq_one_letter_code
_entity_poly.pdbx_strand_id
1 'polypeptide(L)'
;MKLVFDIETDGLGASVIWCIVAKNLEDNRLYTFDPSQIDEGIKLLEKADILIGHNIVGFDIPVLKKLTDISFKDKKIIDTLVLSRLANPERDGHGLKAWGFKLNYHKGLMEEADFTEYSEKMMEYCINDVELNALVFNTVLNELEGFDGRSIKIEHEVADILKKQENHGFLFHVSKADKLLATLREGKANIECEVQKVFLPKKIKIKTVIPKFKKDGTLSRQGLTYDEFSCLVQRPKNNVLAFDRFKIQEFNLGSRKQIGEYLQEFGWEPKKFTPTGQPIVDEGTLKAVEDIPQAKLIANFLMLQKRIAQVESWFKYLGKDDRVHAFVIHNGAVTSRMSHVKPNLAQIPASYSPYGKECRSCWIVPEGYKLVGIDASGLELRML
;
A
#
# COMPACT_ATOMS: atom_id res chain seq x y z
N MET A 1 7.21 17.85 -34.15
CA MET A 1 7.20 18.60 -32.86
C MET A 1 7.08 17.64 -31.71
N LYS A 2 7.97 17.77 -30.70
CA LYS A 2 7.98 16.93 -29.49
C LYS A 2 7.66 17.82 -28.30
N LEU A 3 6.54 17.55 -27.62
CA LEU A 3 6.10 18.32 -26.47
C LEU A 3 6.19 17.50 -25.18
N VAL A 4 6.84 18.06 -24.16
CA VAL A 4 6.64 17.66 -22.75
C VAL A 4 5.48 18.49 -22.23
N PHE A 5 4.46 17.87 -21.65
CA PHE A 5 3.29 18.58 -21.14
C PHE A 5 2.79 18.01 -19.81
N ASP A 6 2.02 18.82 -19.14
CA ASP A 6 1.32 18.49 -17.89
C ASP A 6 0.02 19.30 -17.81
N ILE A 7 -0.97 18.82 -17.06
CA ILE A 7 -2.24 19.52 -16.81
C ILE A 7 -2.55 19.55 -15.34
N GLU A 8 -3.19 20.66 -14.89
CA GLU A 8 -3.76 20.72 -13.54
C GLU A 8 -5.29 20.70 -13.61
N THR A 9 -5.91 20.06 -12.62
CA THR A 9 -7.35 19.79 -12.58
C THR A 9 -7.92 20.00 -11.19
N ASP A 10 -9.26 19.93 -11.06
CA ASP A 10 -9.98 19.98 -9.78
C ASP A 10 -9.81 18.74 -8.89
N GLY A 11 -8.92 17.80 -9.26
CA GLY A 11 -8.59 16.63 -8.48
C GLY A 11 -8.56 15.33 -9.27
N LEU A 12 -8.36 14.20 -8.60
CA LEU A 12 -8.22 12.89 -9.25
C LEU A 12 -9.47 12.46 -10.05
N GLY A 13 -10.65 12.91 -9.66
CA GLY A 13 -11.90 12.63 -10.38
C GLY A 13 -12.16 13.55 -11.57
N ALA A 14 -11.26 14.43 -11.87
CA ALA A 14 -11.26 15.55 -12.79
C ALA A 14 -12.57 15.84 -13.51
N SER A 15 -13.12 17.03 -13.25
CA SER A 15 -14.28 17.59 -13.96
C SER A 15 -13.96 18.90 -14.69
N VAL A 16 -12.82 19.52 -14.33
CA VAL A 16 -12.32 20.76 -14.91
C VAL A 16 -10.80 20.65 -15.14
N ILE A 17 -10.31 21.18 -16.25
CA ILE A 17 -8.88 21.42 -16.49
C ILE A 17 -8.62 22.88 -16.21
N TRP A 18 -7.75 23.15 -15.22
CA TRP A 18 -7.39 24.49 -14.81
C TRP A 18 -6.31 25.15 -15.65
N CYS A 19 -5.31 24.37 -16.04
CA CYS A 19 -4.27 24.85 -16.94
C CYS A 19 -3.61 23.71 -17.71
N ILE A 20 -2.98 24.06 -18.81
CA ILE A 20 -2.12 23.20 -19.62
C ILE A 20 -0.78 23.92 -19.77
N VAL A 21 0.31 23.22 -19.51
CA VAL A 21 1.66 23.70 -19.80
C VAL A 21 2.34 22.71 -20.73
N ALA A 22 3.01 23.23 -21.77
CA ALA A 22 3.75 22.42 -22.72
C ALA A 22 5.09 23.04 -23.08
N LYS A 23 6.14 22.23 -23.15
CA LYS A 23 7.47 22.62 -23.58
C LYS A 23 7.87 21.88 -24.84
N ASN A 24 8.22 22.62 -25.89
CA ASN A 24 8.78 22.03 -27.12
C ASN A 24 10.27 21.72 -26.91
N LEU A 25 10.66 20.46 -27.03
CA LEU A 25 12.04 20.02 -26.87
C LEU A 25 12.97 20.36 -28.04
N GLU A 26 12.43 20.85 -29.18
CA GLU A 26 13.22 21.18 -30.35
C GLU A 26 13.78 22.62 -30.28
N ASP A 27 13.00 23.55 -29.73
CA ASP A 27 13.35 24.96 -29.60
C ASP A 27 13.35 25.48 -28.15
N ASN A 28 13.07 24.61 -27.18
CA ASN A 28 12.93 24.92 -25.76
C ASN A 28 11.84 25.96 -25.43
N ARG A 29 10.92 26.22 -26.32
CA ARG A 29 9.82 27.15 -26.08
C ARG A 29 8.81 26.57 -25.13
N LEU A 30 8.45 27.36 -24.11
CA LEU A 30 7.41 27.07 -23.14
C LEU A 30 6.08 27.73 -23.58
N TYR A 31 5.00 27.00 -23.43
CA TYR A 31 3.64 27.46 -23.69
C TYR A 31 2.81 27.22 -22.44
N THR A 32 2.05 28.23 -22.03
CA THR A 32 1.18 28.19 -20.86
C THR A 32 -0.24 28.56 -21.29
N PHE A 33 -1.24 27.85 -20.81
CA PHE A 33 -2.64 28.05 -21.12
C PHE A 33 -3.43 28.05 -19.81
N ASP A 34 -4.02 29.19 -19.47
CA ASP A 34 -4.91 29.36 -18.34
C ASP A 34 -6.34 28.84 -18.65
N PRO A 35 -7.31 28.89 -17.72
CA PRO A 35 -8.66 28.36 -17.96
C PRO A 35 -9.37 28.96 -19.16
N SER A 36 -9.03 30.17 -19.59
CA SER A 36 -9.62 30.83 -20.78
C SER A 36 -9.01 30.36 -22.10
N GLN A 37 -7.87 29.66 -22.04
CA GLN A 37 -7.04 29.28 -23.19
C GLN A 37 -6.91 27.76 -23.37
N ILE A 38 -7.69 26.95 -22.64
CA ILE A 38 -7.61 25.48 -22.69
C ILE A 38 -7.75 24.94 -24.11
N ASP A 39 -8.68 25.48 -24.90
CA ASP A 39 -8.88 25.06 -26.30
C ASP A 39 -7.64 25.32 -27.16
N GLU A 40 -6.89 26.38 -26.91
CA GLU A 40 -5.64 26.68 -27.60
C GLU A 40 -4.53 25.66 -27.19
N GLY A 41 -4.48 25.32 -25.92
CA GLY A 41 -3.59 24.29 -25.39
C GLY A 41 -3.86 22.94 -26.07
N ILE A 42 -5.14 22.55 -26.14
CA ILE A 42 -5.57 21.31 -26.83
C ILE A 42 -5.12 21.30 -28.27
N LYS A 43 -5.37 22.39 -29.03
CA LYS A 43 -4.92 22.52 -30.41
C LYS A 43 -3.39 22.43 -30.57
N LEU A 44 -2.63 22.90 -29.59
CA LEU A 44 -1.17 22.72 -29.57
C LEU A 44 -0.80 21.24 -29.38
N LEU A 45 -1.41 20.55 -28.42
CA LEU A 45 -1.18 19.13 -28.19
C LEU A 45 -1.56 18.28 -29.41
N GLU A 46 -2.61 18.67 -30.14
CA GLU A 46 -3.02 18.01 -31.37
C GLU A 46 -2.01 18.15 -32.51
N LYS A 47 -1.20 19.20 -32.54
CA LYS A 47 -0.15 19.41 -33.57
C LYS A 47 1.13 18.62 -33.28
N ALA A 48 1.30 18.09 -32.07
CA ALA A 48 2.49 17.34 -31.70
C ALA A 48 2.50 15.94 -32.34
N ASP A 49 3.66 15.50 -32.79
CA ASP A 49 3.90 14.10 -33.21
C ASP A 49 4.18 13.21 -32.04
N ILE A 50 4.87 13.75 -31.01
CA ILE A 50 5.27 13.05 -29.80
C ILE A 50 4.82 13.87 -28.59
N LEU A 51 4.05 13.24 -27.72
CA LEU A 51 3.63 13.77 -26.43
C LEU A 51 4.35 13.03 -25.31
N ILE A 52 4.99 13.77 -24.42
CA ILE A 52 5.78 13.27 -23.33
C ILE A 52 5.21 13.85 -22.04
N GLY A 53 5.06 13.05 -21.01
CA GLY A 53 4.63 13.52 -19.70
C GLY A 53 4.92 12.50 -18.61
N HIS A 54 4.65 12.84 -17.36
CA HIS A 54 4.90 11.97 -16.24
C HIS A 54 3.59 11.39 -15.70
N ASN A 55 3.41 10.07 -15.83
CA ASN A 55 2.14 9.39 -15.52
C ASN A 55 0.97 9.83 -16.44
N ILE A 56 1.26 10.32 -17.62
CA ILE A 56 0.22 10.82 -18.55
C ILE A 56 -0.71 9.72 -19.06
N VAL A 57 -0.23 8.48 -19.16
CA VAL A 57 -1.07 7.31 -19.48
C VAL A 57 -2.06 7.03 -18.35
N GLY A 58 -1.64 7.27 -17.11
CA GLY A 58 -2.45 7.07 -15.92
C GLY A 58 -3.45 8.18 -15.61
N PHE A 59 -3.17 9.42 -16.00
CA PHE A 59 -3.98 10.58 -15.61
C PHE A 59 -4.30 11.54 -16.75
N ASP A 60 -3.34 12.27 -17.29
CA ASP A 60 -3.58 13.40 -18.21
C ASP A 60 -4.35 12.99 -19.48
N ILE A 61 -3.90 11.94 -20.16
CA ILE A 61 -4.56 11.44 -21.37
C ILE A 61 -5.98 10.97 -21.10
N PRO A 62 -6.28 10.16 -20.07
CA PRO A 62 -7.64 9.86 -19.67
C PRO A 62 -8.52 11.07 -19.37
N VAL A 63 -7.99 12.08 -18.68
CA VAL A 63 -8.70 13.31 -18.34
C VAL A 63 -9.00 14.11 -19.61
N LEU A 64 -8.01 14.34 -20.46
CA LEU A 64 -8.20 15.03 -21.73
C LEU A 64 -9.24 14.33 -22.61
N LYS A 65 -9.19 13.00 -22.73
CA LYS A 65 -10.20 12.21 -23.45
C LYS A 65 -11.61 12.30 -22.85
N LYS A 66 -11.71 12.50 -21.54
CA LYS A 66 -13.00 12.59 -20.82
C LYS A 66 -13.64 13.97 -20.99
N LEU A 67 -12.83 15.02 -20.95
CA LEU A 67 -13.31 16.40 -20.86
C LEU A 67 -13.24 17.18 -22.19
N THR A 68 -12.58 16.61 -23.20
CA THR A 68 -12.38 17.27 -24.49
C THR A 68 -12.51 16.27 -25.64
N ASP A 69 -12.61 16.79 -26.88
CA ASP A 69 -12.69 15.97 -28.09
C ASP A 69 -11.31 15.62 -28.70
N ILE A 70 -10.22 15.81 -27.94
CA ILE A 70 -8.85 15.58 -28.41
C ILE A 70 -8.63 14.14 -28.88
N SER A 71 -8.01 13.99 -30.04
CA SER A 71 -7.62 12.68 -30.57
C SER A 71 -6.12 12.42 -30.38
N PHE A 72 -5.81 11.32 -29.74
CA PHE A 72 -4.43 10.81 -29.60
C PHE A 72 -4.08 9.74 -30.65
N LYS A 73 -4.95 9.58 -31.69
CA LYS A 73 -4.68 8.68 -32.79
C LYS A 73 -3.43 9.16 -33.55
N ASP A 74 -2.59 8.21 -33.93
CA ASP A 74 -1.34 8.44 -34.67
C ASP A 74 -0.27 9.25 -33.89
N LYS A 75 -0.44 9.48 -32.58
CA LYS A 75 0.53 10.16 -31.76
C LYS A 75 1.41 9.16 -30.99
N LYS A 76 2.69 9.45 -30.92
CA LYS A 76 3.59 8.69 -30.03
C LYS A 76 3.49 9.26 -28.63
N ILE A 77 3.00 8.44 -27.72
CA ILE A 77 2.91 8.76 -26.27
C ILE A 77 4.12 8.19 -25.57
N ILE A 78 4.78 9.02 -24.78
CA ILE A 78 5.93 8.62 -23.94
C ILE A 78 5.66 9.05 -22.50
N ASP A 79 5.55 8.07 -21.60
CA ASP A 79 5.33 8.29 -20.19
C ASP A 79 6.65 8.10 -19.43
N THR A 80 7.16 9.18 -18.84
CA THR A 80 8.44 9.16 -18.13
C THR A 80 8.40 8.36 -16.84
N LEU A 81 7.22 8.14 -16.23
CA LEU A 81 7.05 7.22 -15.11
C LEU A 81 7.26 5.77 -15.54
N VAL A 82 6.72 5.39 -16.72
CA VAL A 82 6.93 4.08 -17.34
C VAL A 82 8.42 3.87 -17.63
N LEU A 83 9.06 4.86 -18.28
CA LEU A 83 10.48 4.80 -18.59
C LEU A 83 11.35 4.71 -17.33
N SER A 84 11.03 5.50 -16.29
CA SER A 84 11.76 5.49 -15.03
C SER A 84 11.75 4.13 -14.33
N ARG A 85 10.61 3.44 -14.36
CA ARG A 85 10.46 2.09 -13.79
C ARG A 85 11.20 1.05 -14.61
N LEU A 86 11.15 1.16 -15.94
CA LEU A 86 11.86 0.25 -16.84
C LEU A 86 13.37 0.40 -16.71
N ALA A 87 13.88 1.64 -16.64
CA ALA A 87 15.32 1.91 -16.56
C ALA A 87 15.94 1.42 -15.24
N ASN A 88 15.24 1.59 -14.12
CA ASN A 88 15.77 1.17 -12.81
C ASN A 88 14.63 0.89 -11.82
N PRO A 89 14.16 -0.35 -11.70
CA PRO A 89 13.08 -0.73 -10.78
C PRO A 89 13.49 -0.63 -9.29
N GLU A 90 14.78 -0.56 -8.96
CA GLU A 90 15.28 -0.42 -7.59
C GLU A 90 15.35 1.04 -7.09
N ARG A 91 14.95 2.00 -7.90
CA ARG A 91 14.96 3.42 -7.54
C ARG A 91 14.05 3.69 -6.34
N ASP A 92 14.53 4.46 -5.36
CA ASP A 92 13.80 4.82 -4.12
C ASP A 92 12.46 5.53 -4.35
N GLY A 93 12.24 6.04 -5.57
CA GLY A 93 10.99 6.65 -5.99
C GLY A 93 11.02 7.08 -7.45
N HIS A 94 9.87 6.96 -8.10
CA HIS A 94 9.73 7.27 -9.52
C HIS A 94 8.93 8.56 -9.79
N GLY A 95 8.22 9.12 -8.78
CA GLY A 95 7.45 10.35 -8.97
C GLY A 95 8.33 11.60 -9.12
N LEU A 96 7.78 12.68 -9.71
CA LEU A 96 8.51 13.92 -9.96
C LEU A 96 9.17 14.50 -8.71
N LYS A 97 8.53 14.40 -7.53
CA LYS A 97 9.15 14.81 -6.26
C LYS A 97 10.47 14.09 -5.98
N ALA A 98 10.52 12.76 -6.17
CA ALA A 98 11.75 11.98 -5.97
C ALA A 98 12.81 12.33 -7.00
N TRP A 99 12.42 12.55 -8.24
CA TRP A 99 13.28 13.01 -9.30
C TRP A 99 13.84 14.41 -9.04
N GLY A 100 13.03 15.33 -8.49
CA GLY A 100 13.47 16.65 -8.09
C GLY A 100 14.64 16.61 -7.09
N PHE A 101 14.55 15.74 -6.07
CA PHE A 101 15.66 15.50 -5.15
C PHE A 101 16.90 14.94 -5.86
N LYS A 102 16.72 13.94 -6.73
CA LYS A 102 17.83 13.31 -7.46
C LYS A 102 18.56 14.29 -8.40
N LEU A 103 17.82 15.17 -9.05
CA LEU A 103 18.35 16.14 -10.01
C LEU A 103 18.71 17.50 -9.38
N ASN A 104 18.61 17.63 -8.05
CA ASN A 104 18.79 18.90 -7.33
C ASN A 104 17.89 20.02 -7.88
N TYR A 105 16.73 19.66 -8.43
CA TYR A 105 15.72 20.57 -8.90
C TYR A 105 14.68 20.78 -7.79
N HIS A 106 14.77 21.95 -7.14
CA HIS A 106 13.86 22.25 -6.04
C HIS A 106 12.47 22.62 -6.58
N LYS A 107 11.59 21.62 -6.58
CA LYS A 107 10.19 21.82 -6.87
C LYS A 107 9.57 22.70 -5.78
N GLY A 108 8.93 23.80 -6.15
CA GLY A 108 8.18 24.63 -5.21
C GLY A 108 7.19 23.76 -4.41
N LEU A 109 7.20 23.89 -3.10
CA LEU A 109 6.32 23.11 -2.22
C LEU A 109 4.88 23.63 -2.39
N MET A 110 4.07 22.88 -3.14
CA MET A 110 2.61 23.04 -3.14
C MET A 110 1.95 22.06 -2.16
N GLU A 111 2.44 22.04 -0.91
CA GLU A 111 1.82 21.21 0.14
C GLU A 111 0.42 21.69 0.54
N GLU A 112 0.01 22.90 0.14
CA GLU A 112 -1.26 23.54 0.49
C GLU A 112 -2.01 24.12 -0.73
N ALA A 113 -1.88 23.54 -1.94
CA ALA A 113 -2.62 24.01 -3.08
C ALA A 113 -4.10 23.65 -2.96
N ASP A 114 -4.94 24.64 -3.02
CA ASP A 114 -6.37 24.45 -3.23
C ASP A 114 -6.61 24.17 -4.71
N PHE A 115 -6.97 22.93 -5.04
CA PHE A 115 -7.30 22.52 -6.39
C PHE A 115 -8.76 22.78 -6.77
N THR A 116 -9.55 23.41 -5.89
CA THR A 116 -10.95 23.73 -6.16
C THR A 116 -11.12 24.90 -7.14
N GLU A 117 -10.11 25.75 -7.28
CA GLU A 117 -10.09 26.89 -8.20
C GLU A 117 -8.69 27.10 -8.81
N TYR A 118 -8.67 27.74 -9.99
CA TYR A 118 -7.41 28.14 -10.63
C TYR A 118 -6.66 29.19 -9.81
N SER A 119 -5.31 29.07 -9.79
CA SER A 119 -4.43 30.09 -9.24
C SER A 119 -3.12 30.19 -10.03
N GLU A 120 -2.49 31.39 -10.01
CA GLU A 120 -1.17 31.60 -10.60
C GLU A 120 -0.11 30.66 -10.02
N LYS A 121 -0.23 30.34 -8.73
CA LYS A 121 0.65 29.34 -8.07
C LYS A 121 0.51 27.95 -8.68
N MET A 122 -0.72 27.57 -9.08
CA MET A 122 -0.97 26.31 -9.76
C MET A 122 -0.31 26.31 -11.15
N MET A 123 -0.37 27.41 -11.89
CA MET A 123 0.32 27.57 -13.15
C MET A 123 1.84 27.45 -12.97
N GLU A 124 2.42 28.14 -11.97
CA GLU A 124 3.84 28.03 -11.66
C GLU A 124 4.26 26.60 -11.28
N TYR A 125 3.39 25.89 -10.56
CA TYR A 125 3.62 24.50 -10.22
C TYR A 125 3.65 23.61 -11.47
N CYS A 126 2.66 23.74 -12.35
CA CYS A 126 2.58 23.01 -13.61
C CYS A 126 3.81 23.30 -14.51
N ILE A 127 4.27 24.57 -14.57
CA ILE A 127 5.51 24.95 -15.27
C ILE A 127 6.71 24.19 -14.69
N ASN A 128 6.85 24.18 -13.38
CA ASN A 128 7.97 23.49 -12.72
C ASN A 128 7.93 21.97 -12.98
N ASP A 129 6.73 21.37 -13.03
CA ASP A 129 6.57 19.94 -13.33
C ASP A 129 6.98 19.63 -14.76
N VAL A 130 6.61 20.45 -15.73
CA VAL A 130 7.03 20.30 -17.13
C VAL A 130 8.55 20.49 -17.29
N GLU A 131 9.14 21.51 -16.66
CA GLU A 131 10.59 21.73 -16.70
C GLU A 131 11.35 20.56 -16.07
N LEU A 132 10.95 20.11 -14.88
CA LEU A 132 11.55 18.95 -14.23
C LEU A 132 11.37 17.69 -15.08
N ASN A 133 10.19 17.48 -15.65
CA ASN A 133 9.93 16.30 -16.46
C ASN A 133 10.75 16.27 -17.74
N ALA A 134 11.06 17.42 -18.34
CA ALA A 134 12.00 17.49 -19.47
C ALA A 134 13.42 17.02 -19.07
N LEU A 135 13.88 17.37 -17.87
CA LEU A 135 15.15 16.88 -17.32
C LEU A 135 15.10 15.37 -17.02
N VAL A 136 13.99 14.89 -16.44
CA VAL A 136 13.76 13.47 -16.18
C VAL A 136 13.79 12.68 -17.48
N PHE A 137 13.10 13.14 -18.51
CA PHE A 137 13.06 12.50 -19.83
C PHE A 137 14.46 12.31 -20.41
N ASN A 138 15.28 13.36 -20.43
CA ASN A 138 16.65 13.28 -20.93
C ASN A 138 17.51 12.32 -20.09
N THR A 139 17.36 12.37 -18.78
CA THR A 139 18.14 11.49 -17.86
C THR A 139 17.77 10.03 -18.08
N VAL A 140 16.48 9.72 -18.15
CA VAL A 140 16.01 8.34 -18.30
C VAL A 140 16.32 7.79 -19.69
N LEU A 141 16.32 8.62 -20.74
CA LEU A 141 16.77 8.18 -22.06
C LEU A 141 18.23 7.73 -22.06
N ASN A 142 19.10 8.45 -21.35
CA ASN A 142 20.50 8.05 -21.20
C ASN A 142 20.63 6.75 -20.39
N GLU A 143 19.82 6.56 -19.34
CA GLU A 143 19.79 5.31 -18.55
C GLU A 143 19.27 4.11 -19.38
N LEU A 144 18.45 4.37 -20.40
CA LEU A 144 17.92 3.36 -21.32
C LEU A 144 18.77 3.16 -22.58
N GLU A 145 19.98 3.72 -22.62
CA GLU A 145 20.89 3.48 -23.72
C GLU A 145 21.19 1.98 -23.84
N GLY A 146 21.00 1.43 -25.04
CA GLY A 146 21.12 0.00 -25.29
C GLY A 146 19.84 -0.83 -25.10
N PHE A 147 18.76 -0.27 -24.57
CA PHE A 147 17.46 -0.94 -24.54
C PHE A 147 16.85 -1.03 -25.95
N ASP A 148 16.24 -2.17 -26.26
CA ASP A 148 15.47 -2.33 -27.49
C ASP A 148 14.20 -1.44 -27.43
N GLY A 149 13.94 -0.68 -28.48
CA GLY A 149 12.73 0.13 -28.58
C GLY A 149 11.41 -0.67 -28.48
N ARG A 150 11.47 -2.00 -28.73
CA ARG A 150 10.33 -2.90 -28.50
C ARG A 150 10.00 -3.05 -27.03
N SER A 151 10.99 -3.11 -26.15
CA SER A 151 10.78 -3.18 -24.71
C SER A 151 10.06 -1.93 -24.20
N ILE A 152 10.51 -0.75 -24.64
CA ILE A 152 9.88 0.52 -24.30
C ILE A 152 8.42 0.57 -24.81
N LYS A 153 8.17 0.09 -26.04
CA LYS A 153 6.83 0.05 -26.60
C LYS A 153 5.91 -0.90 -25.81
N ILE A 154 6.37 -2.10 -25.49
CA ILE A 154 5.60 -3.09 -24.72
C ILE A 154 5.19 -2.50 -23.36
N GLU A 155 6.10 -1.86 -22.63
CA GLU A 155 5.79 -1.29 -21.32
C GLU A 155 4.72 -0.19 -21.40
N HIS A 156 4.73 0.65 -22.43
CA HIS A 156 3.68 1.65 -22.65
C HIS A 156 2.33 1.02 -23.02
N GLU A 157 2.35 -0.02 -23.88
CA GLU A 157 1.12 -0.75 -24.22
C GLU A 157 0.55 -1.47 -22.98
N VAL A 158 1.39 -2.06 -22.14
CA VAL A 158 0.97 -2.66 -20.87
C VAL A 158 0.39 -1.61 -19.92
N ALA A 159 1.01 -0.42 -19.81
CA ALA A 159 0.48 0.65 -18.97
C ALA A 159 -0.92 1.09 -19.44
N ASP A 160 -1.16 1.23 -20.74
CA ASP A 160 -2.48 1.56 -21.31
C ASP A 160 -3.51 0.44 -21.04
N ILE A 161 -3.13 -0.83 -21.20
CA ILE A 161 -3.99 -1.98 -20.89
C ILE A 161 -4.36 -1.99 -19.40
N LEU A 162 -3.39 -1.78 -18.52
CA LEU A 162 -3.63 -1.74 -17.07
C LEU A 162 -4.54 -0.58 -16.67
N LYS A 163 -4.41 0.58 -17.32
CA LYS A 163 -5.32 1.70 -17.10
C LYS A 163 -6.76 1.41 -17.57
N LYS A 164 -6.91 0.73 -18.69
CA LYS A 164 -8.22 0.26 -19.16
C LYS A 164 -8.84 -0.76 -18.19
N GLN A 165 -8.02 -1.69 -17.67
CA GLN A 165 -8.44 -2.65 -16.66
C GLN A 165 -8.88 -1.96 -15.36
N GLU A 166 -8.11 -0.98 -14.86
CA GLU A 166 -8.46 -0.18 -13.70
C GLU A 166 -9.80 0.55 -13.91
N ASN A 167 -9.95 1.25 -15.03
CA ASN A 167 -11.17 1.98 -15.35
C ASN A 167 -12.40 1.06 -15.49
N HIS A 168 -12.22 -0.14 -16.04
CA HIS A 168 -13.31 -1.12 -16.17
C HIS A 168 -13.68 -1.70 -14.79
N GLY A 169 -12.71 -1.97 -13.93
CA GLY A 169 -12.91 -2.62 -12.63
C GLY A 169 -13.44 -4.06 -12.74
N PHE A 170 -13.56 -4.73 -11.60
CA PHE A 170 -14.07 -6.09 -11.48
C PHE A 170 -15.40 -6.09 -10.74
N LEU A 171 -16.44 -6.63 -11.34
CA LEU A 171 -17.78 -6.69 -10.73
C LEU A 171 -17.76 -7.53 -9.45
N PHE A 172 -18.29 -6.96 -8.38
CA PHE A 172 -18.19 -7.51 -7.03
C PHE A 172 -19.58 -7.79 -6.43
N HIS A 173 -19.77 -8.97 -5.91
CA HIS A 173 -21.05 -9.38 -5.32
C HIS A 173 -21.12 -8.98 -3.85
N VAL A 174 -21.51 -7.76 -3.55
CA VAL A 174 -21.56 -7.14 -2.22
C VAL A 174 -22.21 -8.07 -1.18
N SER A 175 -23.42 -8.54 -1.44
CA SER A 175 -24.17 -9.34 -0.47
C SER A 175 -23.52 -10.71 -0.15
N LYS A 176 -22.80 -11.33 -1.10
CA LYS A 176 -22.02 -12.55 -0.80
C LYS A 176 -20.81 -12.23 0.07
N ALA A 177 -20.14 -11.11 -0.21
CA ALA A 177 -18.98 -10.68 0.56
C ALA A 177 -19.35 -10.27 1.99
N ASP A 178 -20.50 -9.62 2.20
CA ASP A 178 -21.03 -9.32 3.54
C ASP A 178 -21.31 -10.58 4.35
N LYS A 179 -21.98 -11.57 3.73
CA LYS A 179 -22.22 -12.87 4.38
C LYS A 179 -20.93 -13.58 4.74
N LEU A 180 -19.95 -13.56 3.82
CA LEU A 180 -18.63 -14.14 4.08
C LEU A 180 -17.95 -13.44 5.23
N LEU A 181 -17.97 -12.11 5.27
CA LEU A 181 -17.36 -11.31 6.33
C LEU A 181 -18.00 -11.59 7.69
N ALA A 182 -19.32 -11.73 7.75
CA ALA A 182 -20.02 -12.11 8.97
C ALA A 182 -19.59 -13.50 9.47
N THR A 183 -19.55 -14.50 8.58
CA THR A 183 -19.09 -15.87 8.92
C THR A 183 -17.63 -15.89 9.41
N LEU A 184 -16.74 -15.12 8.76
CA LEU A 184 -15.33 -15.03 9.17
C LEU A 184 -15.17 -14.37 10.54
N ARG A 185 -15.95 -13.31 10.81
CA ARG A 185 -15.94 -12.61 12.11
C ARG A 185 -16.49 -13.47 13.24
N GLU A 186 -17.58 -14.21 12.99
CA GLU A 186 -18.13 -15.18 13.94
C GLU A 186 -17.11 -16.29 14.25
N GLY A 187 -16.50 -16.89 13.22
CA GLY A 187 -15.45 -17.89 13.39
C GLY A 187 -14.25 -17.37 14.18
N LYS A 188 -13.84 -16.12 13.92
CA LYS A 188 -12.76 -15.47 14.67
C LYS A 188 -13.13 -15.28 16.16
N ALA A 189 -14.33 -14.78 16.44
CA ALA A 189 -14.82 -14.58 17.82
C ALA A 189 -14.89 -15.90 18.59
N ASN A 190 -15.34 -16.99 17.97
CA ASN A 190 -15.37 -18.31 18.58
C ASN A 190 -13.96 -18.78 18.96
N ILE A 191 -12.97 -18.61 18.08
CA ILE A 191 -11.57 -18.95 18.38
C ILE A 191 -11.02 -18.05 19.49
N GLU A 192 -11.33 -16.75 19.52
CA GLU A 192 -10.91 -15.85 20.60
C GLU A 192 -11.41 -16.34 21.96
N CYS A 193 -12.68 -16.79 22.04
CA CYS A 193 -13.22 -17.39 23.25
C CYS A 193 -12.50 -18.69 23.65
N GLU A 194 -12.16 -19.55 22.71
CA GLU A 194 -11.42 -20.78 22.97
C GLU A 194 -9.99 -20.50 23.44
N VAL A 195 -9.32 -19.55 22.80
CA VAL A 195 -7.96 -19.15 23.15
C VAL A 195 -7.87 -18.65 24.60
N GLN A 196 -8.81 -17.83 25.04
CA GLN A 196 -8.81 -17.31 26.43
C GLN A 196 -9.00 -18.41 27.50
N LYS A 197 -9.60 -19.55 27.12
CA LYS A 197 -9.69 -20.71 28.03
C LYS A 197 -8.37 -21.49 28.16
N VAL A 198 -7.53 -21.43 27.13
CA VAL A 198 -6.28 -22.21 27.02
C VAL A 198 -5.07 -21.39 27.41
N PHE A 199 -5.03 -20.13 26.98
CA PHE A 199 -3.92 -19.22 27.22
C PHE A 199 -4.24 -18.32 28.42
N LEU A 200 -4.04 -18.86 29.61
CA LEU A 200 -4.39 -18.19 30.86
C LEU A 200 -3.51 -16.96 31.13
N PRO A 201 -4.04 -15.95 31.85
CA PRO A 201 -3.26 -14.79 32.26
C PRO A 201 -2.02 -15.16 33.09
N LYS A 202 -0.92 -14.44 32.86
CA LYS A 202 0.34 -14.65 33.56
C LYS A 202 0.64 -13.56 34.57
N LYS A 203 1.18 -13.96 35.72
CA LYS A 203 1.71 -13.03 36.70
C LYS A 203 3.14 -12.63 36.30
N ILE A 204 3.30 -11.39 35.82
CA ILE A 204 4.60 -10.89 35.34
C ILE A 204 5.20 -9.95 36.37
N LYS A 205 6.46 -10.18 36.70
CA LYS A 205 7.26 -9.26 37.54
C LYS A 205 7.51 -7.98 36.78
N ILE A 206 7.08 -6.84 37.34
CA ILE A 206 7.33 -5.51 36.79
C ILE A 206 8.71 -5.00 37.20
N LYS A 207 8.95 -5.04 38.50
CA LYS A 207 10.21 -4.59 39.12
C LYS A 207 10.32 -5.06 40.56
N THR A 208 11.53 -5.08 41.07
CA THR A 208 11.80 -5.17 42.51
C THR A 208 11.71 -3.78 43.11
N VAL A 209 10.89 -3.62 44.12
CA VAL A 209 10.73 -2.37 44.88
C VAL A 209 11.58 -2.46 46.15
N ILE A 210 12.50 -1.52 46.30
CA ILE A 210 13.31 -1.37 47.52
C ILE A 210 12.75 -0.17 48.29
N PRO A 211 12.05 -0.39 49.41
CA PRO A 211 11.50 0.70 50.22
C PRO A 211 12.60 1.64 50.72
N LYS A 212 12.39 2.93 50.61
CA LYS A 212 13.34 3.95 51.08
C LYS A 212 12.88 4.52 52.43
N PHE A 213 13.82 4.93 53.24
CA PHE A 213 13.56 5.60 54.51
C PHE A 213 14.05 7.04 54.47
N LYS A 214 13.34 7.94 55.12
CA LYS A 214 13.74 9.34 55.30
C LYS A 214 14.87 9.45 56.30
N LYS A 215 15.48 10.64 56.42
CA LYS A 215 16.55 10.91 57.38
C LYS A 215 16.12 10.69 58.85
N ASP A 216 14.83 10.91 59.17
CA ASP A 216 14.22 10.68 60.45
C ASP A 216 13.93 9.17 60.76
N GLY A 217 14.25 8.30 59.82
CA GLY A 217 14.02 6.87 59.96
C GLY A 217 12.60 6.40 59.61
N THR A 218 11.70 7.29 59.22
CA THR A 218 10.35 6.93 58.77
C THR A 218 10.34 6.42 57.33
N LEU A 219 9.36 5.55 56.98
CA LEU A 219 9.21 5.02 55.63
C LEU A 219 8.86 6.13 54.67
N SER A 220 9.56 6.19 53.54
CA SER A 220 9.27 7.13 52.46
C SER A 220 8.19 6.54 51.54
N ARG A 221 7.22 7.36 51.15
CA ARG A 221 6.19 6.99 50.15
C ARG A 221 6.73 6.90 48.73
N GLN A 222 7.94 7.40 48.47
CA GLN A 222 8.53 7.44 47.14
C GLN A 222 8.69 6.03 46.53
N GLY A 223 8.06 5.81 45.35
CA GLY A 223 8.12 4.54 44.64
C GLY A 223 7.16 3.45 45.12
N LEU A 224 6.35 3.73 46.17
CA LEU A 224 5.30 2.85 46.67
C LEU A 224 3.92 3.28 46.21
N THR A 225 3.03 2.32 45.94
CA THR A 225 1.58 2.61 45.81
C THR A 225 0.99 2.94 47.19
N TYR A 226 -0.26 3.44 47.20
CA TYR A 226 -0.94 3.74 48.48
C TYR A 226 -1.06 2.49 49.36
N ASP A 227 -1.51 1.39 48.78
CA ASP A 227 -1.72 0.12 49.50
C ASP A 227 -0.41 -0.48 50.02
N GLU A 228 0.64 -0.46 49.20
CA GLU A 228 1.98 -0.90 49.58
C GLU A 228 2.50 -0.08 50.76
N PHE A 229 2.37 1.25 50.70
CA PHE A 229 2.80 2.14 51.75
C PHE A 229 2.00 1.90 53.05
N SER A 230 0.68 1.80 52.94
CA SER A 230 -0.20 1.54 54.09
C SER A 230 0.08 0.21 54.76
N CYS A 231 0.42 -0.81 53.99
CA CYS A 231 0.82 -2.13 54.55
C CYS A 231 2.21 -2.12 55.18
N LEU A 232 3.16 -1.39 54.59
CA LEU A 232 4.56 -1.39 55.05
C LEU A 232 4.82 -0.44 56.20
N VAL A 233 4.11 0.70 56.30
CA VAL A 233 4.30 1.71 57.34
C VAL A 233 3.97 1.17 58.74
N GLN A 234 3.14 0.13 58.85
CA GLN A 234 2.78 -0.54 60.11
C GLN A 234 3.81 -1.58 60.56
N ARG A 235 4.83 -1.88 59.72
CA ARG A 235 5.86 -2.87 60.03
C ARG A 235 7.08 -2.24 60.71
N PRO A 236 7.75 -2.95 61.65
CA PRO A 236 9.04 -2.51 62.15
C PRO A 236 10.05 -2.34 61.02
N LYS A 237 10.92 -1.34 61.10
CA LYS A 237 11.90 -0.99 60.06
C LYS A 237 12.71 -2.20 59.54
N ASN A 238 13.12 -3.08 60.46
CA ASN A 238 13.89 -4.28 60.13
C ASN A 238 13.09 -5.35 59.34
N ASN A 239 11.76 -5.23 59.31
CA ASN A 239 10.84 -6.14 58.60
C ASN A 239 10.32 -5.56 57.29
N VAL A 240 10.82 -4.38 56.87
CA VAL A 240 10.47 -3.75 55.60
C VAL A 240 11.55 -4.12 54.60
N LEU A 241 11.37 -5.26 53.94
CA LEU A 241 12.29 -5.81 52.96
C LEU A 241 11.90 -5.39 51.54
N ALA A 242 12.85 -5.54 50.60
CA ALA A 242 12.56 -5.45 49.19
C ALA A 242 11.54 -6.52 48.77
N PHE A 243 10.64 -6.15 47.86
CA PHE A 243 9.62 -7.06 47.34
C PHE A 243 9.44 -6.88 45.83
N ASP A 244 8.99 -7.92 45.21
CA ASP A 244 8.70 -7.89 43.79
C ASP A 244 7.28 -7.41 43.54
N ARG A 245 7.15 -6.43 42.66
CA ARG A 245 5.85 -5.97 42.16
C ARG A 245 5.48 -6.75 40.90
N PHE A 246 4.29 -7.29 40.89
CA PHE A 246 3.75 -8.06 39.81
C PHE A 246 2.53 -7.37 39.20
N LYS A 247 2.26 -7.68 37.94
CA LYS A 247 0.95 -7.43 37.29
C LYS A 247 0.42 -8.72 36.69
N ILE A 248 -0.89 -8.83 36.60
CA ILE A 248 -1.53 -9.86 35.80
C ILE A 248 -1.53 -9.32 34.35
N GLN A 249 -1.02 -10.11 33.43
CA GLN A 249 -1.04 -9.81 32.02
C GLN A 249 -1.95 -10.79 31.33
N GLU A 250 -3.05 -10.27 30.77
CA GLU A 250 -3.95 -11.01 29.89
C GLU A 250 -3.21 -11.42 28.61
N PHE A 251 -3.58 -12.59 28.07
CA PHE A 251 -3.04 -13.03 26.79
C PHE A 251 -3.61 -12.18 25.65
N ASN A 252 -2.72 -11.60 24.85
CA ASN A 252 -3.08 -10.75 23.71
C ASN A 252 -2.75 -11.45 22.40
N LEU A 253 -3.79 -11.92 21.69
CA LEU A 253 -3.71 -12.51 20.35
C LEU A 253 -3.11 -11.58 19.27
N GLY A 254 -3.12 -10.28 19.48
CA GLY A 254 -2.45 -9.31 18.61
C GLY A 254 -0.93 -9.28 18.78
N SER A 255 -0.40 -9.83 19.89
CA SER A 255 1.02 -9.78 20.22
C SER A 255 1.75 -11.03 19.76
N ARG A 256 2.48 -10.95 18.64
CA ARG A 256 3.31 -12.06 18.13
C ARG A 256 4.33 -12.54 19.18
N LYS A 257 4.86 -11.60 19.97
CA LYS A 257 5.79 -11.91 21.07
C LYS A 257 5.13 -12.80 22.12
N GLN A 258 3.94 -12.41 22.62
CA GLN A 258 3.24 -13.21 23.61
C GLN A 258 2.85 -14.59 23.07
N ILE A 259 2.36 -14.64 21.83
CA ILE A 259 2.04 -15.92 21.17
C ILE A 259 3.27 -16.84 21.17
N GLY A 260 4.43 -16.32 20.77
CA GLY A 260 5.68 -17.07 20.78
C GLY A 260 6.07 -17.59 22.19
N GLU A 261 6.02 -16.71 23.20
CA GLU A 261 6.34 -17.05 24.59
C GLU A 261 5.42 -18.16 25.16
N TYR A 262 4.11 -18.07 24.91
CA TYR A 262 3.17 -19.08 25.36
C TYR A 262 3.32 -20.41 24.61
N LEU A 263 3.52 -20.38 23.29
CA LEU A 263 3.72 -21.60 22.52
C LEU A 263 5.01 -22.33 22.90
N GLN A 264 6.08 -21.60 23.24
CA GLN A 264 7.31 -22.22 23.76
C GLN A 264 7.09 -22.94 25.09
N GLU A 265 6.22 -22.44 25.96
CA GLU A 265 5.83 -23.16 27.20
C GLU A 265 5.03 -24.43 26.89
N PHE A 266 4.31 -24.47 25.78
CA PHE A 266 3.65 -25.69 25.28
C PHE A 266 4.59 -26.62 24.49
N GLY A 267 5.91 -26.31 24.47
CA GLY A 267 6.92 -27.13 23.81
C GLY A 267 7.22 -26.76 22.35
N TRP A 268 6.77 -25.59 21.88
CA TRP A 268 7.12 -25.13 20.54
C TRP A 268 8.57 -24.68 20.45
N GLU A 269 9.32 -25.29 19.52
CA GLU A 269 10.68 -24.87 19.18
C GLU A 269 10.66 -24.08 17.87
N PRO A 270 10.85 -22.74 17.91
CA PRO A 270 10.84 -21.91 16.72
C PRO A 270 12.08 -22.18 15.84
N LYS A 271 11.85 -22.41 14.53
CA LYS A 271 12.92 -22.65 13.54
C LYS A 271 13.32 -21.39 12.77
N LYS A 272 12.50 -20.34 12.83
CA LYS A 272 12.72 -19.08 12.10
C LYS A 272 12.64 -17.89 13.03
N PHE A 273 13.56 -16.94 12.84
CA PHE A 273 13.68 -15.76 13.68
C PHE A 273 13.71 -14.49 12.82
N THR A 274 13.24 -13.38 13.38
CA THR A 274 13.40 -12.05 12.80
C THR A 274 14.87 -11.60 12.93
N PRO A 275 15.32 -10.56 12.19
CA PRO A 275 16.66 -9.99 12.36
C PRO A 275 16.95 -9.53 13.81
N THR A 276 15.92 -9.27 14.61
CA THR A 276 16.02 -8.89 16.03
C THR A 276 16.00 -10.09 17.00
N GLY A 277 16.05 -11.32 16.48
CA GLY A 277 16.10 -12.55 17.28
C GLY A 277 14.74 -12.99 17.88
N GLN A 278 13.62 -12.41 17.45
CA GLN A 278 12.28 -12.85 17.91
C GLN A 278 11.78 -14.00 17.03
N PRO A 279 11.10 -15.03 17.58
CA PRO A 279 10.47 -16.07 16.78
C PRO A 279 9.50 -15.50 15.75
N ILE A 280 9.54 -16.02 14.52
CA ILE A 280 8.55 -15.68 13.51
C ILE A 280 7.29 -16.49 13.80
N VAL A 281 6.21 -15.75 14.13
CA VAL A 281 4.89 -16.29 14.41
C VAL A 281 3.95 -15.87 13.29
N ASP A 282 3.72 -16.77 12.35
CA ASP A 282 2.78 -16.60 11.25
C ASP A 282 2.00 -17.89 10.96
N GLU A 283 1.00 -17.80 10.08
CA GLU A 283 0.16 -18.95 9.71
C GLU A 283 0.99 -20.12 9.18
N GLY A 284 2.03 -19.81 8.37
CA GLY A 284 2.87 -20.85 7.73
C GLY A 284 3.75 -21.56 8.74
N THR A 285 4.39 -20.83 9.65
CA THR A 285 5.25 -21.42 10.69
C THR A 285 4.46 -22.26 11.68
N LEU A 286 3.25 -21.83 12.03
CA LEU A 286 2.40 -22.54 13.00
C LEU A 286 1.66 -23.74 12.41
N LYS A 287 1.31 -23.72 11.12
CA LYS A 287 0.74 -24.89 10.44
C LYS A 287 1.67 -26.08 10.35
N ALA A 288 2.98 -25.83 10.36
CA ALA A 288 3.99 -26.89 10.35
C ALA A 288 4.18 -27.55 11.72
N VAL A 289 3.49 -27.05 12.77
CA VAL A 289 3.56 -27.60 14.13
C VAL A 289 2.38 -28.54 14.33
N GLU A 290 2.58 -29.84 14.17
CA GLU A 290 1.50 -30.83 14.21
C GLU A 290 1.18 -31.29 15.62
N ASP A 291 2.19 -31.31 16.51
CA ASP A 291 2.09 -31.91 17.85
C ASP A 291 1.51 -31.00 18.91
N ILE A 292 1.29 -29.71 18.60
CA ILE A 292 0.82 -28.71 19.56
C ILE A 292 -0.57 -28.19 19.11
N PRO A 293 -1.68 -28.67 19.71
CA PRO A 293 -3.04 -28.22 19.36
C PRO A 293 -3.24 -26.70 19.49
N GLN A 294 -2.55 -26.08 20.45
CA GLN A 294 -2.57 -24.64 20.69
C GLN A 294 -2.00 -23.85 19.51
N ALA A 295 -0.99 -24.37 18.82
CA ALA A 295 -0.42 -23.76 17.63
C ALA A 295 -1.43 -23.75 16.47
N LYS A 296 -2.20 -24.84 16.31
CA LYS A 296 -3.27 -24.93 15.30
C LYS A 296 -4.38 -23.91 15.56
N LEU A 297 -4.76 -23.71 16.83
CA LEU A 297 -5.77 -22.73 17.22
C LEU A 297 -5.34 -21.32 16.84
N ILE A 298 -4.09 -20.95 17.17
CA ILE A 298 -3.51 -19.66 16.78
C ILE A 298 -3.37 -19.53 15.26
N ALA A 299 -2.93 -20.58 14.54
CA ALA A 299 -2.83 -20.55 13.08
C ALA A 299 -4.18 -20.27 12.42
N ASN A 300 -5.27 -20.87 12.91
CA ASN A 300 -6.63 -20.62 12.45
C ASN A 300 -7.08 -19.18 12.72
N PHE A 301 -6.78 -18.65 13.90
CA PHE A 301 -7.06 -17.25 14.21
C PHE A 301 -6.37 -16.30 13.22
N LEU A 302 -5.07 -16.52 12.96
CA LEU A 302 -4.28 -15.70 12.05
C LEU A 302 -4.80 -15.78 10.61
N MET A 303 -5.21 -16.98 10.18
CA MET A 303 -5.82 -17.17 8.87
C MET A 303 -7.14 -16.40 8.76
N LEU A 304 -8.04 -16.48 9.74
CA LEU A 304 -9.30 -15.74 9.75
C LEU A 304 -9.06 -14.24 9.76
N GLN A 305 -8.14 -13.74 10.60
CA GLN A 305 -7.76 -12.33 10.65
C GLN A 305 -7.29 -11.83 9.27
N LYS A 306 -6.45 -12.61 8.59
CA LYS A 306 -5.97 -12.30 7.24
C LYS A 306 -7.12 -12.26 6.22
N ARG A 307 -8.06 -13.22 6.28
CA ARG A 307 -9.23 -13.26 5.38
C ARG A 307 -10.17 -12.08 5.62
N ILE A 308 -10.44 -11.74 6.87
CA ILE A 308 -11.25 -10.57 7.24
C ILE A 308 -10.62 -9.30 6.65
N ALA A 309 -9.35 -9.05 6.92
CA ALA A 309 -8.65 -7.87 6.41
C ALA A 309 -8.66 -7.81 4.87
N GLN A 310 -8.56 -8.96 4.21
CA GLN A 310 -8.61 -9.06 2.76
C GLN A 310 -10.00 -8.68 2.22
N VAL A 311 -11.08 -9.24 2.77
CA VAL A 311 -12.46 -8.93 2.34
C VAL A 311 -12.80 -7.47 2.64
N GLU A 312 -12.44 -6.95 3.82
CA GLU A 312 -12.61 -5.53 4.18
C GLU A 312 -11.87 -4.60 3.22
N SER A 313 -10.68 -5.01 2.73
CA SER A 313 -9.95 -4.22 1.74
C SER A 313 -10.69 -4.11 0.41
N TRP A 314 -11.46 -5.14 0.01
CA TRP A 314 -12.27 -5.08 -1.21
C TRP A 314 -13.40 -4.06 -1.09
N PHE A 315 -14.10 -4.02 0.05
CA PHE A 315 -15.13 -3.01 0.31
C PHE A 315 -14.58 -1.58 0.30
N LYS A 316 -13.37 -1.38 0.81
CA LYS A 316 -12.73 -0.06 0.83
C LYS A 316 -12.54 0.53 -0.56
N TYR A 317 -12.36 -0.31 -1.58
CA TYR A 317 -12.10 0.11 -2.96
C TYR A 317 -13.27 -0.20 -3.89
N LEU A 318 -14.45 -0.48 -3.34
CA LEU A 318 -15.69 -0.68 -4.10
C LEU A 318 -16.18 0.67 -4.61
N GLY A 319 -16.38 0.76 -5.93
CA GLY A 319 -16.98 1.91 -6.59
C GLY A 319 -18.50 1.94 -6.47
N LYS A 320 -19.11 3.05 -6.89
CA LYS A 320 -20.57 3.22 -6.93
C LYS A 320 -21.26 2.33 -7.99
N ASP A 321 -20.51 1.73 -8.87
CA ASP A 321 -20.89 0.83 -9.95
C ASP A 321 -20.79 -0.65 -9.56
N ASP A 322 -20.68 -0.95 -8.27
CA ASP A 322 -20.44 -2.28 -7.71
C ASP A 322 -19.19 -2.97 -8.26
N ARG A 323 -18.21 -2.19 -8.70
CA ARG A 323 -16.92 -2.69 -9.18
C ARG A 323 -15.77 -2.29 -8.28
N VAL A 324 -14.79 -3.15 -8.19
CA VAL A 324 -13.52 -2.86 -7.51
C VAL A 324 -12.49 -2.46 -8.54
N HIS A 325 -12.04 -1.22 -8.48
CA HIS A 325 -11.05 -0.63 -9.37
C HIS A 325 -9.65 -0.80 -8.80
N ALA A 326 -9.09 -2.01 -8.98
CA ALA A 326 -7.78 -2.33 -8.47
C ALA A 326 -6.67 -1.76 -9.35
N PHE A 327 -5.62 -1.24 -8.73
CA PHE A 327 -4.48 -0.66 -9.41
C PHE A 327 -3.33 -1.67 -9.51
N VAL A 328 -2.72 -1.74 -10.70
CA VAL A 328 -1.55 -2.58 -10.96
C VAL A 328 -0.39 -1.68 -11.40
N ILE A 329 0.74 -1.81 -10.70
CA ILE A 329 1.97 -1.11 -11.04
C ILE A 329 2.81 -2.07 -11.89
N HIS A 330 2.98 -1.77 -13.18
CA HIS A 330 3.92 -2.49 -14.04
C HIS A 330 5.35 -2.22 -13.53
N ASN A 331 6.23 -3.18 -13.62
CA ASN A 331 7.58 -3.11 -13.06
C ASN A 331 7.62 -2.60 -11.59
N GLY A 332 6.59 -2.93 -10.79
CA GLY A 332 6.44 -2.43 -9.42
C GLY A 332 7.28 -3.16 -8.37
N ALA A 333 7.95 -4.24 -8.74
CA ALA A 333 8.87 -4.98 -7.90
C ALA A 333 10.31 -4.88 -8.45
N VAL A 334 11.32 -4.99 -7.59
CA VAL A 334 12.74 -5.01 -7.98
C VAL A 334 13.08 -6.11 -9.00
N THR A 335 12.28 -7.15 -9.07
CA THR A 335 12.36 -8.22 -10.06
C THR A 335 11.63 -7.91 -11.38
N SER A 336 11.21 -6.68 -11.59
CA SER A 336 10.38 -6.21 -12.72
C SER A 336 9.01 -6.89 -12.84
N ARG A 337 8.56 -7.61 -11.80
CA ARG A 337 7.19 -8.14 -11.75
C ARG A 337 6.19 -7.02 -11.45
N MET A 338 4.95 -7.20 -11.88
CA MET A 338 3.85 -6.31 -11.54
C MET A 338 3.51 -6.38 -10.05
N SER A 339 3.22 -5.25 -9.45
CA SER A 339 2.70 -5.14 -8.08
C SER A 339 1.23 -4.75 -8.10
N HIS A 340 0.42 -5.46 -7.33
CA HIS A 340 -1.03 -5.22 -7.23
C HIS A 340 -1.34 -4.47 -5.94
N VAL A 341 -2.07 -3.37 -6.04
CA VAL A 341 -2.43 -2.50 -4.92
C VAL A 341 -3.86 -1.97 -5.04
N LYS A 342 -4.43 -1.53 -3.95
CA LYS A 342 -5.71 -0.79 -3.89
C LYS A 342 -6.93 -1.49 -4.53
N PRO A 343 -7.29 -2.74 -4.16
CA PRO A 343 -6.60 -3.70 -3.30
C PRO A 343 -5.69 -4.64 -4.09
N ASN A 344 -4.94 -5.51 -3.37
CA ASN A 344 -4.13 -6.54 -4.02
C ASN A 344 -5.01 -7.74 -4.41
N LEU A 345 -5.49 -7.77 -5.65
CA LEU A 345 -6.32 -8.86 -6.18
C LEU A 345 -5.54 -10.14 -6.54
N ALA A 346 -4.21 -10.04 -6.72
CA ALA A 346 -3.38 -11.23 -6.96
C ALA A 346 -3.30 -12.17 -5.75
N GLN A 347 -3.67 -11.68 -4.55
CA GLN A 347 -3.67 -12.47 -3.31
C GLN A 347 -5.02 -13.12 -2.99
N ILE A 348 -6.01 -13.08 -3.88
CA ILE A 348 -7.28 -13.80 -3.67
C ILE A 348 -6.96 -15.29 -3.50
N PRO A 349 -7.40 -15.94 -2.41
CA PRO A 349 -6.98 -17.28 -2.08
C PRO A 349 -7.39 -18.29 -3.15
N ALA A 350 -6.54 -19.29 -3.35
CA ALA A 350 -6.85 -20.39 -4.25
C ALA A 350 -8.10 -21.17 -3.78
N SER A 351 -8.83 -21.78 -4.69
CA SER A 351 -10.10 -22.48 -4.39
C SER A 351 -9.97 -23.64 -3.39
N TYR A 352 -8.79 -24.22 -3.28
CA TYR A 352 -8.46 -25.28 -2.31
C TYR A 352 -8.04 -24.74 -0.93
N SER A 353 -7.79 -23.42 -0.81
CA SER A 353 -7.46 -22.80 0.47
C SER A 353 -8.72 -22.61 1.32
N PRO A 354 -8.60 -22.52 2.66
CA PRO A 354 -9.72 -22.17 3.53
C PRO A 354 -10.41 -20.88 3.08
N TYR A 355 -11.72 -20.93 2.91
CA TYR A 355 -12.57 -19.85 2.37
C TYR A 355 -12.20 -19.38 0.96
N GLY A 356 -11.41 -20.15 0.21
CA GLY A 356 -10.98 -19.77 -1.12
C GLY A 356 -12.11 -19.74 -2.14
N LYS A 357 -13.01 -20.73 -2.10
CA LYS A 357 -14.19 -20.78 -2.97
C LYS A 357 -15.14 -19.62 -2.69
N GLU A 358 -15.39 -19.32 -1.43
CA GLU A 358 -16.24 -18.24 -0.98
C GLU A 358 -15.66 -16.88 -1.40
N CYS A 359 -14.38 -16.64 -1.18
CA CYS A 359 -13.67 -15.44 -1.62
C CYS A 359 -13.79 -15.25 -3.14
N ARG A 360 -13.55 -16.32 -3.92
CA ARG A 360 -13.64 -16.24 -5.39
C ARG A 360 -15.07 -16.05 -5.88
N SER A 361 -16.07 -16.58 -5.18
CA SER A 361 -17.48 -16.41 -5.55
C SER A 361 -18.00 -14.97 -5.39
N CYS A 362 -17.25 -14.10 -4.71
CA CYS A 362 -17.56 -12.67 -4.63
C CYS A 362 -17.23 -11.91 -5.94
N TRP A 363 -16.40 -12.49 -6.81
CA TRP A 363 -16.01 -11.92 -8.10
C TRP A 363 -16.83 -12.52 -9.20
N ILE A 364 -17.65 -11.70 -9.83
CA ILE A 364 -18.66 -12.13 -10.79
C ILE A 364 -18.52 -11.37 -12.11
N VAL A 365 -19.27 -11.79 -13.10
CA VAL A 365 -19.45 -11.10 -14.38
C VAL A 365 -20.92 -10.79 -14.60
N PRO A 366 -21.26 -9.81 -15.44
CA PRO A 366 -22.64 -9.55 -15.81
C PRO A 366 -23.31 -10.79 -16.45
N GLU A 367 -24.63 -10.84 -16.40
CA GLU A 367 -25.40 -11.90 -17.04
C GLU A 367 -25.07 -11.98 -18.54
N GLY A 368 -24.91 -13.18 -19.06
CA GLY A 368 -24.51 -13.46 -20.43
C GLY A 368 -23.00 -13.41 -20.69
N TYR A 369 -22.19 -12.97 -19.73
CA TYR A 369 -20.72 -12.96 -19.84
C TYR A 369 -20.09 -14.16 -19.13
N LYS A 370 -18.84 -14.44 -19.51
CA LYS A 370 -18.03 -15.49 -18.86
C LYS A 370 -16.69 -14.91 -18.42
N LEU A 371 -16.22 -15.32 -17.23
CA LEU A 371 -14.85 -15.05 -16.82
C LEU A 371 -13.93 -16.09 -17.47
N VAL A 372 -12.96 -15.63 -18.24
CA VAL A 372 -11.94 -16.46 -18.89
C VAL A 372 -10.63 -16.28 -18.18
N GLY A 373 -9.99 -17.35 -17.75
CA GLY A 373 -8.65 -17.37 -17.17
C GLY A 373 -7.66 -18.01 -18.14
N ILE A 374 -6.53 -17.36 -18.38
CA ILE A 374 -5.41 -17.87 -19.17
C ILE A 374 -4.16 -17.79 -18.32
N ASP A 375 -3.44 -18.89 -18.20
CA ASP A 375 -2.18 -18.97 -17.48
C ASP A 375 -1.08 -19.60 -18.35
N ALA A 376 0.11 -19.02 -18.32
CA ALA A 376 1.24 -19.50 -19.09
C ALA A 376 1.97 -20.62 -18.30
N SER A 377 1.86 -21.84 -18.77
CA SER A 377 2.52 -22.99 -18.13
C SER A 377 4.03 -22.89 -18.20
N GLY A 378 4.70 -22.99 -17.04
CA GLY A 378 6.16 -23.03 -16.94
C GLY A 378 6.83 -21.76 -17.49
N LEU A 379 6.22 -20.58 -17.27
CA LEU A 379 6.69 -19.33 -17.85
C LEU A 379 8.16 -19.04 -17.53
N GLU A 380 8.57 -19.22 -16.27
CA GLU A 380 9.96 -18.98 -15.84
C GLU A 380 10.97 -19.84 -16.61
N LEU A 381 10.66 -21.12 -16.79
CA LEU A 381 11.53 -22.03 -17.57
C LEU A 381 11.58 -21.66 -19.06
N ARG A 382 10.49 -21.07 -19.59
CA ARG A 382 10.44 -20.64 -21.01
C ARG A 382 11.21 -19.34 -21.26
N MET A 383 11.46 -18.56 -20.22
CA MET A 383 12.19 -17.29 -20.30
C MET A 383 13.71 -17.47 -20.07
N LEU A 384 14.15 -18.63 -19.56
CA LEU A 384 15.56 -19.04 -19.47
C LEU A 384 16.06 -19.53 -20.82
#